data_b5a5f3716b0d1291848c74a4ab110099
#
_entry.id   b5a5f3716b0d1291848c74a4ab110099
#
_cell.length_a   1.000
_cell.length_b   1.000
_cell.length_c   1.000
_cell.angle_alpha   90.00
_cell.angle_beta   90.00
_cell.angle_gamma   90.00
#
_symmetry.space_group_name_H-M   'P 1'
#
loop_
_entity.id
_entity.type
_entity.pdbx_description
1 polymer ?
#
loop_
_entity_poly.entity_id
_entity_poly.type
_entity_poly.pdbx_seq_one_letter_code
_entity_poly.pdbx_strand_id
1 'polypeptide(L)'
;IRDRYYYGGRNASQNRIGRLMLREDGTGAIEYFYGKMGEVTKTRRTLIVPNQAIATYVTQWTYDSHNRLLEMIYPDEEKVTYSYNLGGQLEKVRGYKSYGYDYVNRIGYDKFEQRTYLKYCNGAETFYTYEPARRRLQNLTVNAGGKSIMDNGYTYDAVSNVLSVANKAALPESGKAGGQMAHAYTYDALYRLASATGTYAGADSKTASYRLEMGYDNMHRIVSKKQHLTQQGVQFDGTLHVGYDLAYTYGNTEGRKFQLAEVKDANYRTEENPDSVAKVDNSHIYTYDANGNLVYVNTGRIKQDGALDSTAAERKLRWDEENRLTASDDNGFVTNYWYDADGERTVKTSGEGEQLYVNSEFAGGRTNTAKFSLYVSPY
;
A
#
# COMPACT_ATOMS: atom_id res chain seq x y z
N ILE A 1 3.89 0.05 28.45
CA ILE A 1 5.20 -0.22 27.80
C ILE A 1 6.01 1.06 27.97
N ARG A 2 7.24 0.96 28.48
CA ARG A 2 8.14 2.13 28.58
C ARG A 2 9.22 1.97 27.53
N ASP A 3 9.27 2.92 26.62
CA ASP A 3 10.39 3.06 25.72
C ASP A 3 11.58 3.65 26.49
N ARG A 4 12.78 3.09 26.24
CA ARG A 4 14.01 3.53 26.87
C ARG A 4 15.04 3.85 25.81
N TYR A 5 15.73 4.96 26.00
CA TYR A 5 16.76 5.43 25.09
C TYR A 5 18.09 5.55 25.82
N TYR A 6 19.12 4.91 25.27
CA TYR A 6 20.47 4.93 25.82
C TYR A 6 21.41 5.61 24.84
N TYR A 7 22.06 6.64 25.29
CA TYR A 7 23.00 7.41 24.49
C TYR A 7 24.43 7.05 24.83
N GLY A 8 25.33 7.12 23.84
CA GLY A 8 26.75 6.83 24.02
C GLY A 8 27.45 7.84 24.95
N GLY A 9 28.06 7.35 26.01
CA GLY A 9 28.90 8.15 26.90
C GLY A 9 30.25 8.56 26.27
N ARG A 10 31.08 9.31 27.01
CA ARG A 10 32.38 9.85 26.53
C ARG A 10 33.35 8.82 25.98
N ASN A 11 33.24 7.57 26.42
CA ASN A 11 34.11 6.44 25.97
C ASN A 11 33.41 5.50 25.00
N ALA A 12 32.24 5.88 24.46
CA ALA A 12 31.53 5.02 23.52
C ALA A 12 32.30 4.86 22.20
N SER A 13 32.54 3.62 21.79
CA SER A 13 33.18 3.28 20.52
C SER A 13 32.23 3.45 19.32
N GLN A 14 32.75 3.32 18.10
CA GLN A 14 31.98 3.25 16.85
C GLN A 14 31.13 4.52 16.60
N ASN A 15 31.73 5.68 16.85
CA ASN A 15 31.13 7.01 16.64
C ASN A 15 29.80 7.22 17.38
N ARG A 16 29.56 6.51 18.49
CA ARG A 16 28.31 6.57 19.27
C ARG A 16 28.28 7.67 20.35
N ILE A 17 29.37 8.39 20.57
CA ILE A 17 29.44 9.45 21.61
C ILE A 17 28.32 10.48 21.38
N GLY A 18 27.44 10.66 22.37
CA GLY A 18 26.30 11.59 22.32
C GLY A 18 25.16 11.17 21.37
N ARG A 19 25.28 10.03 20.68
CA ARG A 19 24.26 9.51 19.76
C ARG A 19 23.47 8.38 20.41
N LEU A 20 22.25 8.12 19.90
CA LEU A 20 21.42 7.02 20.33
C LEU A 20 22.15 5.69 20.06
N MET A 21 22.47 4.96 21.11
CA MET A 21 23.21 3.70 21.03
C MET A 21 22.30 2.48 21.06
N LEU A 22 21.30 2.51 21.93
CA LEU A 22 20.33 1.46 22.12
C LEU A 22 18.96 2.08 22.42
N ARG A 23 17.91 1.52 21.85
CA ARG A 23 16.53 1.81 22.17
C ARG A 23 15.83 0.49 22.53
N GLU A 24 15.19 0.47 23.67
CA GLU A 24 14.31 -0.64 24.10
C GLU A 24 12.86 -0.20 23.91
N ASP A 25 12.04 -1.12 23.44
CA ASP A 25 10.59 -0.92 23.26
C ASP A 25 9.81 -2.18 23.68
N GLY A 26 8.50 -2.17 23.50
CA GLY A 26 7.64 -3.28 23.90
C GLY A 26 7.85 -4.59 23.15
N THR A 27 8.66 -4.60 22.09
CA THR A 27 8.91 -5.76 21.25
C THR A 27 10.37 -6.20 21.25
N GLY A 28 11.23 -5.51 22.00
CA GLY A 28 12.65 -5.86 22.11
C GLY A 28 13.54 -4.64 22.12
N ALA A 29 14.60 -4.66 21.31
CA ALA A 29 15.56 -3.56 21.28
C ALA A 29 16.19 -3.39 19.88
N ILE A 30 16.61 -2.17 19.60
CA ILE A 30 17.42 -1.85 18.43
C ILE A 30 18.71 -1.15 18.85
N GLU A 31 19.83 -1.65 18.39
CA GLU A 31 21.16 -1.08 18.61
C GLU A 31 21.66 -0.42 17.33
N TYR A 32 22.24 0.77 17.46
CA TYR A 32 22.70 1.60 16.37
C TYR A 32 24.21 1.74 16.33
N PHE A 33 24.77 1.75 15.14
CA PHE A 33 26.19 1.96 14.86
C PHE A 33 26.34 3.02 13.78
N TYR A 34 27.34 3.89 13.92
CA TYR A 34 27.46 5.05 13.08
C TYR A 34 28.78 5.13 12.35
N GLY A 35 28.76 5.69 11.17
CA GLY A 35 29.94 6.09 10.42
C GLY A 35 30.55 7.42 10.92
N LYS A 36 31.59 7.86 10.25
CA LYS A 36 32.33 9.07 10.66
C LYS A 36 31.52 10.36 10.48
N MET A 37 30.59 10.41 9.54
CA MET A 37 29.73 11.57 9.29
C MET A 37 28.45 11.54 10.14
N GLY A 38 28.22 10.46 10.91
CA GLY A 38 27.04 10.31 11.76
C GLY A 38 25.88 9.55 11.13
N GLU A 39 26.08 9.06 9.93
CA GLU A 39 25.18 8.16 9.24
C GLU A 39 25.08 6.80 9.97
N VAL A 40 23.90 6.17 9.96
CA VAL A 40 23.73 4.83 10.52
C VAL A 40 24.31 3.82 9.53
N THR A 41 25.37 3.11 9.95
CA THR A 41 26.02 2.10 9.10
C THR A 41 25.61 0.66 9.44
N LYS A 42 25.03 0.44 10.62
CA LYS A 42 24.49 -0.86 11.03
C LYS A 42 23.42 -0.68 12.08
N THR A 43 22.38 -1.51 12.00
CA THR A 43 21.46 -1.74 13.12
C THR A 43 21.45 -3.22 13.48
N ARG A 44 21.16 -3.49 14.76
CA ARG A 44 20.91 -4.84 15.28
C ARG A 44 19.57 -4.82 16.01
N ARG A 45 18.52 -5.32 15.34
CA ARG A 45 17.18 -5.40 15.90
C ARG A 45 16.95 -6.76 16.54
N THR A 46 16.71 -6.80 17.83
CA THR A 46 16.30 -7.99 18.55
C THR A 46 14.79 -7.92 18.79
N LEU A 47 14.07 -8.93 18.36
CA LEU A 47 12.62 -9.05 18.54
C LEU A 47 12.31 -10.15 19.56
N ILE A 48 11.46 -9.81 20.53
CA ILE A 48 10.98 -10.71 21.57
C ILE A 48 9.48 -10.88 21.39
N VAL A 49 9.08 -12.05 20.92
CA VAL A 49 7.68 -12.42 20.72
C VAL A 49 7.32 -13.46 21.79
N PRO A 50 6.20 -13.31 22.53
CA PRO A 50 5.79 -14.29 23.53
C PRO A 50 5.73 -15.71 22.96
N ASN A 51 6.29 -16.67 23.70
CA ASN A 51 6.35 -18.10 23.34
C ASN A 51 7.19 -18.43 22.09
N GLN A 52 8.00 -17.50 21.60
CA GLN A 52 8.92 -17.72 20.48
C GLN A 52 10.38 -17.52 20.89
N ALA A 53 11.30 -18.16 20.16
CA ALA A 53 12.72 -17.91 20.34
C ALA A 53 13.07 -16.45 20.00
N ILE A 54 13.92 -15.83 20.82
CA ILE A 54 14.46 -14.50 20.57
C ILE A 54 15.20 -14.52 19.22
N ALA A 55 14.88 -13.55 18.37
CA ALA A 55 15.51 -13.40 17.05
C ALA A 55 16.20 -12.03 16.94
N THR A 56 17.41 -12.06 16.40
CA THR A 56 18.18 -10.85 16.14
C THR A 56 18.46 -10.73 14.65
N TYR A 57 18.19 -9.56 14.10
CA TYR A 57 18.34 -9.22 12.70
C TYR A 57 19.34 -8.09 12.55
N VAL A 58 20.30 -8.26 11.65
CA VAL A 58 21.35 -7.27 11.38
C VAL A 58 21.15 -6.71 9.99
N THR A 59 21.06 -5.38 9.88
CA THR A 59 21.07 -4.66 8.60
C THR A 59 22.27 -3.74 8.59
N GLN A 60 22.98 -3.64 7.44
CA GLN A 60 24.16 -2.81 7.30
C GLN A 60 24.06 -1.94 6.05
N TRP A 61 24.66 -0.75 6.12
CA TRP A 61 24.68 0.21 5.02
C TRP A 61 26.08 0.80 4.84
N THR A 62 26.45 1.08 3.59
CA THR A 62 27.63 1.88 3.26
C THR A 62 27.23 3.05 2.39
N TYR A 63 27.93 4.17 2.55
CA TYR A 63 27.61 5.41 1.86
C TYR A 63 28.85 5.98 1.18
N ASP A 64 28.64 6.81 0.19
CA ASP A 64 29.70 7.61 -0.42
C ASP A 64 29.94 8.92 0.36
N SER A 65 30.89 9.74 -0.13
CA SER A 65 31.21 11.03 0.48
C SER A 65 30.10 12.08 0.39
N HIS A 66 29.04 11.83 -0.39
CA HIS A 66 27.83 12.66 -0.48
C HIS A 66 26.67 12.10 0.32
N ASN A 67 26.93 11.10 1.18
CA ASN A 67 25.95 10.39 2.00
C ASN A 67 24.87 9.67 1.17
N ARG A 68 25.20 9.23 -0.06
CA ARG A 68 24.33 8.41 -0.88
C ARG A 68 24.61 6.94 -0.60
N LEU A 69 23.55 6.12 -0.51
CA LEU A 69 23.65 4.68 -0.23
C LEU A 69 24.39 3.94 -1.37
N LEU A 70 25.51 3.32 -1.07
CA LEU A 70 26.26 2.48 -2.03
C LEU A 70 25.91 1.01 -1.91
N GLU A 71 25.73 0.53 -0.68
CA GLU A 71 25.49 -0.88 -0.42
C GLU A 71 24.60 -1.05 0.80
N MET A 72 23.70 -2.01 0.72
CA MET A 72 22.90 -2.49 1.85
C MET A 72 23.06 -4.01 1.97
N ILE A 73 23.27 -4.51 3.19
CA ILE A 73 23.27 -5.93 3.50
C ILE A 73 22.06 -6.23 4.37
N TYR A 74 21.18 -7.06 3.86
CA TYR A 74 19.93 -7.47 4.50
C TYR A 74 20.19 -8.52 5.60
N PRO A 75 19.22 -8.72 6.52
CA PRO A 75 19.37 -9.72 7.59
C PRO A 75 19.55 -11.17 7.11
N ASP A 76 19.17 -11.48 5.89
CA ASP A 76 19.37 -12.79 5.26
C ASP A 76 20.67 -12.89 4.45
N GLU A 77 21.57 -11.89 4.64
CA GLU A 77 22.87 -11.74 3.99
C GLU A 77 22.82 -11.38 2.50
N GLU A 78 21.64 -11.10 1.95
CA GLU A 78 21.58 -10.51 0.62
C GLU A 78 22.24 -9.14 0.62
N LYS A 79 23.16 -8.93 -0.32
CA LYS A 79 23.83 -7.66 -0.57
C LYS A 79 23.21 -6.96 -1.77
N VAL A 80 22.80 -5.72 -1.62
CA VAL A 80 22.30 -4.87 -2.72
C VAL A 80 23.22 -3.68 -2.87
N THR A 81 23.66 -3.42 -4.11
CA THR A 81 24.54 -2.30 -4.46
C THR A 81 23.78 -1.31 -5.36
N TYR A 82 24.08 -0.04 -5.16
CA TYR A 82 23.47 1.09 -5.83
C TYR A 82 24.54 1.87 -6.61
N SER A 83 24.30 2.15 -7.89
CA SER A 83 25.19 2.91 -8.73
C SER A 83 24.52 4.19 -9.19
N TYR A 84 25.28 5.28 -9.23
CA TYR A 84 24.79 6.60 -9.57
C TYR A 84 25.45 7.13 -10.83
N ASN A 85 24.71 7.90 -11.61
CA ASN A 85 25.24 8.59 -12.76
C ASN A 85 26.07 9.84 -12.34
N LEU A 86 26.69 10.52 -13.29
CA LEU A 86 27.48 11.72 -13.03
C LEU A 86 26.67 12.88 -12.41
N GLY A 87 25.37 12.92 -12.63
CA GLY A 87 24.44 13.88 -11.99
C GLY A 87 24.04 13.53 -10.58
N GLY A 88 24.48 12.36 -10.06
CA GLY A 88 24.14 11.91 -8.71
C GLY A 88 22.82 11.15 -8.60
N GLN A 89 22.15 10.88 -9.72
CA GLN A 89 20.89 10.14 -9.74
C GLN A 89 21.15 8.64 -9.80
N LEU A 90 20.29 7.83 -9.18
CA LEU A 90 20.37 6.37 -9.18
C LEU A 90 20.27 5.84 -10.62
N GLU A 91 21.25 5.06 -11.08
CA GLU A 91 21.30 4.51 -12.42
C GLU A 91 21.05 3.00 -12.47
N LYS A 92 21.53 2.27 -11.46
CA LYS A 92 21.48 0.81 -11.44
C LYS A 92 21.37 0.27 -10.01
N VAL A 93 20.66 -0.85 -9.85
CA VAL A 93 20.55 -1.62 -8.59
C VAL A 93 20.89 -3.07 -8.86
N ARG A 94 21.85 -3.63 -8.11
CA ARG A 94 22.33 -4.99 -8.29
C ARG A 94 22.29 -5.76 -6.97
N GLY A 95 21.76 -6.98 -7.00
CA GLY A 95 21.76 -7.92 -5.89
C GLY A 95 22.87 -8.94 -6.00
N TYR A 96 23.29 -9.48 -4.85
CA TYR A 96 24.22 -10.59 -4.74
C TYR A 96 23.92 -11.39 -3.47
N LYS A 97 23.74 -12.69 -3.61
CA LYS A 97 23.67 -13.64 -2.50
C LYS A 97 24.58 -14.83 -2.78
N SER A 98 24.16 -15.76 -3.61
CA SER A 98 25.01 -16.87 -4.10
C SER A 98 25.66 -16.52 -5.44
N TYR A 99 25.03 -15.68 -6.22
CA TYR A 99 25.48 -15.13 -7.50
C TYR A 99 24.96 -13.70 -7.66
N GLY A 100 25.54 -12.96 -8.61
CA GLY A 100 25.13 -11.58 -8.87
C GLY A 100 24.02 -11.52 -9.91
N TYR A 101 23.04 -10.64 -9.70
CA TYR A 101 21.95 -10.36 -10.61
C TYR A 101 21.53 -8.89 -10.50
N ASP A 102 20.96 -8.35 -11.58
CA ASP A 102 20.49 -6.99 -11.55
C ASP A 102 19.00 -6.97 -11.15
N TYR A 103 18.62 -6.14 -10.19
CA TYR A 103 17.21 -5.79 -9.94
C TYR A 103 16.74 -4.77 -10.97
N VAL A 104 17.55 -3.73 -11.15
CA VAL A 104 17.35 -2.68 -12.15
C VAL A 104 18.61 -2.55 -12.95
N ASN A 105 18.51 -2.79 -14.26
CA ASN A 105 19.65 -2.70 -15.18
C ASN A 105 20.04 -1.26 -15.48
N ARG A 106 19.03 -0.38 -15.64
CA ARG A 106 19.26 1.01 -15.99
C ARG A 106 18.06 1.87 -15.67
N ILE A 107 18.33 3.09 -15.17
CA ILE A 107 17.38 4.19 -15.05
C ILE A 107 17.91 5.35 -15.89
N GLY A 108 17.06 5.99 -16.68
CA GLY A 108 17.37 7.18 -17.46
C GLY A 108 16.54 8.38 -17.00
N TYR A 109 17.12 9.56 -17.09
CA TYR A 109 16.51 10.82 -16.67
C TYR A 109 16.62 11.87 -17.77
N ASP A 110 15.73 12.85 -17.74
CA ASP A 110 15.84 14.04 -18.57
C ASP A 110 16.64 15.15 -17.84
N LYS A 111 16.78 16.29 -18.52
CA LYS A 111 17.47 17.47 -17.97
C LYS A 111 16.77 18.12 -16.76
N PHE A 112 15.56 17.71 -16.42
CA PHE A 112 14.79 18.16 -15.27
C PHE A 112 14.73 17.09 -14.15
N GLU A 113 15.59 16.06 -14.27
CA GLU A 113 15.68 14.94 -13.31
C GLU A 113 14.43 14.05 -13.27
N GLN A 114 13.53 14.20 -14.23
CA GLN A 114 12.37 13.32 -14.37
C GLN A 114 12.83 12.01 -15.02
N ARG A 115 12.34 10.89 -14.49
CA ARG A 115 12.64 9.56 -15.05
C ARG A 115 12.02 9.42 -16.42
N THR A 116 12.84 9.06 -17.43
CA THR A 116 12.39 8.82 -18.79
C THR A 116 12.46 7.36 -19.21
N TYR A 117 13.27 6.57 -18.49
CA TYR A 117 13.50 5.17 -18.83
C TYR A 117 13.81 4.33 -17.59
N LEU A 118 13.32 3.09 -17.56
CA LEU A 118 13.64 2.10 -16.55
C LEU A 118 13.67 0.71 -17.18
N LYS A 119 14.77 -0.03 -16.98
CA LYS A 119 14.91 -1.42 -17.41
C LYS A 119 15.12 -2.35 -16.23
N TYR A 120 14.24 -3.32 -16.11
CA TYR A 120 14.30 -4.37 -15.08
C TYR A 120 15.12 -5.58 -15.53
N CYS A 121 15.53 -6.42 -14.57
CA CYS A 121 16.31 -7.64 -14.82
C CYS A 121 15.57 -8.68 -15.68
N ASN A 122 14.26 -8.71 -15.65
CA ASN A 122 13.42 -9.60 -16.46
C ASN A 122 13.29 -9.13 -17.93
N GLY A 123 14.00 -8.06 -18.29
CA GLY A 123 13.97 -7.48 -19.62
C GLY A 123 12.81 -6.52 -19.90
N ALA A 124 11.90 -6.32 -18.93
CA ALA A 124 10.85 -5.32 -19.08
C ALA A 124 11.43 -3.90 -19.07
N GLU A 125 10.89 -3.05 -19.93
CA GLU A 125 11.33 -1.67 -20.12
C GLU A 125 10.14 -0.73 -19.96
N THR A 126 10.32 0.33 -19.18
CA THR A 126 9.31 1.38 -18.98
C THR A 126 9.83 2.69 -19.54
N PHE A 127 9.01 3.36 -20.31
CA PHE A 127 9.28 4.66 -20.92
C PHE A 127 8.28 5.69 -20.38
N TYR A 128 8.78 6.88 -20.06
CA TYR A 128 7.99 7.99 -19.54
C TYR A 128 8.15 9.18 -20.48
N THR A 129 7.05 9.76 -20.91
CA THR A 129 7.02 10.97 -21.73
C THR A 129 6.26 12.06 -20.97
N TYR A 130 6.83 13.26 -20.97
CA TYR A 130 6.25 14.40 -20.27
C TYR A 130 5.87 15.50 -21.25
N GLU A 131 4.79 16.20 -20.98
CA GLU A 131 4.42 17.38 -21.75
C GLU A 131 5.47 18.49 -21.55
N PRO A 132 5.85 19.21 -22.63
CA PRO A 132 6.96 20.19 -22.55
C PRO A 132 6.67 21.39 -21.63
N ALA A 133 5.41 21.87 -21.59
CA ALA A 133 5.06 23.12 -20.93
C ALA A 133 4.99 23.01 -19.40
N ARG A 134 4.34 21.96 -18.87
CA ARG A 134 4.08 21.78 -17.44
C ARG A 134 4.77 20.58 -16.82
N ARG A 135 5.46 19.80 -17.64
CA ARG A 135 6.24 18.63 -17.21
C ARG A 135 5.39 17.55 -16.54
N ARG A 136 4.09 17.50 -16.85
CA ARG A 136 3.19 16.45 -16.40
C ARG A 136 3.40 15.19 -17.24
N LEU A 137 3.18 14.01 -16.62
CA LEU A 137 3.29 12.73 -17.34
C LEU A 137 2.25 12.67 -18.46
N GLN A 138 2.69 12.57 -19.70
CA GLN A 138 1.83 12.48 -20.88
C GLN A 138 1.58 11.04 -21.30
N ASN A 139 2.61 10.20 -21.20
CA ASN A 139 2.53 8.79 -21.57
C ASN A 139 3.47 7.95 -20.70
N LEU A 140 3.03 6.73 -20.38
CA LEU A 140 3.82 5.69 -19.74
C LEU A 140 3.62 4.38 -20.50
N THR A 141 4.71 3.89 -21.10
CA THR A 141 4.70 2.65 -21.87
C THR A 141 5.55 1.60 -21.18
N VAL A 142 5.05 0.38 -21.07
CA VAL A 142 5.79 -0.79 -20.57
C VAL A 142 5.87 -1.83 -21.68
N ASN A 143 7.10 -2.18 -22.04
CA ASN A 143 7.40 -3.23 -23.02
C ASN A 143 7.96 -4.46 -22.31
N ALA A 144 7.49 -5.65 -22.66
CA ALA A 144 8.01 -6.92 -22.21
C ALA A 144 7.88 -7.98 -23.31
N GLY A 145 8.89 -8.83 -23.46
CA GLY A 145 8.90 -9.88 -24.47
C GLY A 145 8.73 -9.36 -25.90
N GLY A 146 9.22 -8.16 -26.21
CA GLY A 146 9.12 -7.53 -27.53
C GLY A 146 7.73 -6.94 -27.86
N LYS A 147 6.81 -6.89 -26.90
CA LYS A 147 5.46 -6.35 -27.05
C LYS A 147 5.22 -5.23 -26.03
N SER A 148 4.41 -4.22 -26.39
CA SER A 148 3.88 -3.26 -25.44
C SER A 148 2.74 -3.91 -24.64
N ILE A 149 2.94 -4.07 -23.32
CA ILE A 149 1.95 -4.65 -22.41
C ILE A 149 1.14 -3.58 -21.67
N MET A 150 1.60 -2.33 -21.71
CA MET A 150 0.92 -1.16 -21.17
C MET A 150 1.32 0.06 -22.00
N ASP A 151 0.36 0.90 -22.35
CA ASP A 151 0.58 2.16 -23.06
C ASP A 151 -0.47 3.18 -22.56
N ASN A 152 -0.18 3.77 -21.38
CA ASN A 152 -1.08 4.68 -20.71
C ASN A 152 -0.86 6.11 -21.17
N GLY A 153 -1.86 6.70 -21.82
CA GLY A 153 -1.94 8.13 -22.11
C GLY A 153 -2.73 8.88 -21.05
N TYR A 154 -2.28 10.06 -20.68
CA TYR A 154 -2.89 10.91 -19.64
C TYR A 154 -3.33 12.24 -20.22
N THR A 155 -4.49 12.73 -19.79
CA THR A 155 -4.93 14.10 -20.09
C THR A 155 -5.30 14.85 -18.81
N TYR A 156 -5.17 16.17 -18.86
CA TYR A 156 -5.30 17.03 -17.69
C TYR A 156 -6.11 18.26 -18.00
N ASP A 157 -6.77 18.81 -16.99
CA ASP A 157 -7.33 20.15 -17.07
C ASP A 157 -6.27 21.26 -16.87
N ALA A 158 -6.72 22.50 -16.87
CA ALA A 158 -5.85 23.66 -16.72
C ALA A 158 -5.15 23.75 -15.36
N VAL A 159 -5.69 23.14 -14.30
CA VAL A 159 -5.13 23.13 -12.94
C VAL A 159 -4.43 21.82 -12.59
N SER A 160 -4.26 20.93 -13.58
CA SER A 160 -3.54 19.64 -13.48
C SER A 160 -4.31 18.49 -12.81
N ASN A 161 -5.63 18.59 -12.70
CA ASN A 161 -6.42 17.40 -12.40
C ASN A 161 -6.38 16.43 -13.58
N VAL A 162 -6.29 15.14 -13.31
CA VAL A 162 -6.30 14.09 -14.35
C VAL A 162 -7.71 13.95 -14.90
N LEU A 163 -7.91 14.26 -16.18
CA LEU A 163 -9.21 14.11 -16.85
C LEU A 163 -9.40 12.71 -17.43
N SER A 164 -8.34 12.08 -17.89
CA SER A 164 -8.43 10.71 -18.40
C SER A 164 -7.11 9.95 -18.29
N VAL A 165 -7.22 8.62 -18.20
CA VAL A 165 -6.15 7.65 -18.35
C VAL A 165 -6.63 6.58 -19.31
N ALA A 166 -5.89 6.30 -20.38
CA ALA A 166 -6.26 5.26 -21.35
C ALA A 166 -5.05 4.40 -21.69
N ASN A 167 -5.18 3.08 -21.49
CA ASN A 167 -4.21 2.10 -21.96
C ASN A 167 -4.55 1.70 -23.40
N LYS A 168 -3.64 2.00 -24.34
CA LYS A 168 -3.77 1.73 -25.78
C LYS A 168 -2.97 0.51 -26.24
N ALA A 169 -2.37 -0.25 -25.33
CA ALA A 169 -1.68 -1.49 -25.67
C ALA A 169 -2.60 -2.44 -26.45
N ALA A 170 -2.02 -3.27 -27.29
CA ALA A 170 -2.78 -4.27 -28.02
C ALA A 170 -3.55 -5.21 -27.07
N LEU A 171 -4.69 -5.71 -27.50
CA LEU A 171 -5.41 -6.75 -26.76
C LEU A 171 -4.51 -8.01 -26.61
N PRO A 172 -4.54 -8.67 -25.45
CA PRO A 172 -3.78 -9.89 -25.24
C PRO A 172 -4.32 -11.04 -26.11
N GLU A 173 -3.47 -12.02 -26.35
CA GLU A 173 -3.85 -13.27 -27.02
C GLU A 173 -4.88 -14.05 -26.18
N SER A 174 -5.63 -14.94 -26.84
CA SER A 174 -6.62 -15.80 -26.17
C SER A 174 -6.03 -16.49 -24.94
N GLY A 175 -6.78 -16.48 -23.83
CA GLY A 175 -6.40 -17.08 -22.56
C GLY A 175 -5.32 -16.32 -21.78
N LYS A 176 -4.83 -15.17 -22.26
CA LYS A 176 -3.83 -14.35 -21.57
C LYS A 176 -4.50 -13.23 -20.77
N ALA A 177 -3.87 -12.89 -19.64
CA ALA A 177 -4.27 -11.74 -18.82
C ALA A 177 -3.80 -10.42 -19.45
N GLY A 178 -4.45 -9.31 -19.05
CA GLY A 178 -4.20 -7.96 -19.54
C GLY A 178 -5.39 -7.42 -20.31
N GLY A 179 -5.23 -6.27 -20.97
CA GLY A 179 -6.28 -5.66 -21.80
C GLY A 179 -6.16 -4.15 -21.85
N GLN A 180 -7.05 -3.55 -22.60
CA GLN A 180 -7.19 -2.10 -22.69
C GLN A 180 -8.11 -1.60 -21.57
N MET A 181 -7.75 -0.48 -20.98
CA MET A 181 -8.57 0.23 -19.98
C MET A 181 -8.63 1.70 -20.35
N ALA A 182 -9.79 2.30 -20.16
CA ALA A 182 -9.95 3.74 -20.27
C ALA A 182 -10.75 4.25 -19.08
N HIS A 183 -10.29 5.33 -18.47
CA HIS A 183 -10.94 6.01 -17.36
C HIS A 183 -11.10 7.49 -17.70
N ALA A 184 -12.25 8.05 -17.34
CA ALA A 184 -12.52 9.49 -17.43
C ALA A 184 -13.03 10.01 -16.08
N TYR A 185 -12.59 11.20 -15.71
CA TYR A 185 -12.84 11.80 -14.41
C TYR A 185 -13.43 13.20 -14.56
N THR A 186 -14.35 13.55 -13.68
CA THR A 186 -14.82 14.93 -13.51
C THR A 186 -14.66 15.39 -12.07
N TYR A 187 -14.49 16.67 -11.91
CA TYR A 187 -14.25 17.29 -10.61
C TYR A 187 -15.27 18.37 -10.34
N ASP A 188 -15.55 18.62 -9.08
CA ASP A 188 -16.35 19.76 -8.65
C ASP A 188 -15.52 21.06 -8.60
N ALA A 189 -16.17 22.17 -8.23
CA ALA A 189 -15.52 23.48 -8.15
C ALA A 189 -14.39 23.56 -7.09
N LEU A 190 -14.29 22.58 -6.19
CA LEU A 190 -13.25 22.47 -5.17
C LEU A 190 -12.20 21.39 -5.52
N TYR A 191 -12.17 20.97 -6.79
CA TYR A 191 -11.24 19.95 -7.31
C TYR A 191 -11.39 18.56 -6.66
N ARG A 192 -12.55 18.26 -6.07
CA ARG A 192 -12.86 16.93 -5.54
C ARG A 192 -13.45 16.08 -6.67
N LEU A 193 -13.14 14.77 -6.67
CA LEU A 193 -13.67 13.84 -7.67
C LEU A 193 -15.20 13.79 -7.62
N ALA A 194 -15.87 14.28 -8.64
CA ALA A 194 -17.34 14.26 -8.73
C ALA A 194 -17.85 12.98 -9.40
N SER A 195 -17.20 12.55 -10.48
CA SER A 195 -17.54 11.28 -11.14
C SER A 195 -16.34 10.64 -11.80
N ALA A 196 -16.43 9.32 -11.99
CA ALA A 196 -15.52 8.56 -12.84
C ALA A 196 -16.30 7.55 -13.67
N THR A 197 -15.85 7.32 -14.90
CA THR A 197 -16.29 6.22 -15.73
C THR A 197 -15.09 5.42 -16.18
N GLY A 198 -15.28 4.12 -16.44
CA GLY A 198 -14.21 3.31 -16.98
C GLY A 198 -14.74 2.19 -17.85
N THR A 199 -13.89 1.76 -18.79
CA THR A 199 -14.14 0.62 -19.67
C THR A 199 -12.92 -0.29 -19.66
N TYR A 200 -13.15 -1.55 -19.87
CA TYR A 200 -12.12 -2.58 -20.04
C TYR A 200 -12.48 -3.47 -21.23
N ALA A 201 -11.47 -3.82 -22.01
CA ALA A 201 -11.55 -4.81 -23.07
C ALA A 201 -10.34 -5.77 -22.95
N GLY A 202 -10.62 -7.05 -22.77
CA GLY A 202 -9.62 -8.11 -22.65
C GLY A 202 -9.63 -9.08 -23.82
N ALA A 203 -8.83 -10.16 -23.69
CA ALA A 203 -8.90 -11.29 -24.61
C ALA A 203 -10.28 -11.93 -24.57
N ASP A 204 -10.59 -12.71 -25.60
CA ASP A 204 -11.81 -13.56 -25.69
C ASP A 204 -13.11 -12.76 -25.51
N SER A 205 -13.15 -11.52 -26.00
CA SER A 205 -14.31 -10.61 -25.93
C SER A 205 -14.72 -10.25 -24.48
N LYS A 206 -13.82 -10.38 -23.52
CA LYS A 206 -14.06 -9.97 -22.13
C LYS A 206 -14.16 -8.46 -22.04
N THR A 207 -15.24 -7.97 -21.47
CA THR A 207 -15.45 -6.52 -21.31
C THR A 207 -15.96 -6.18 -19.91
N ALA A 208 -15.66 -4.97 -19.47
CA ALA A 208 -16.28 -4.40 -18.28
C ALA A 208 -16.44 -2.89 -18.43
N SER A 209 -17.40 -2.32 -17.71
CA SER A 209 -17.56 -0.88 -17.59
C SER A 209 -18.05 -0.53 -16.19
N TYR A 210 -17.69 0.66 -15.71
CA TYR A 210 -18.21 1.18 -14.45
C TYR A 210 -18.54 2.67 -14.55
N ARG A 211 -19.43 3.09 -13.66
CA ARG A 211 -19.71 4.49 -13.36
C ARG A 211 -19.65 4.70 -11.86
N LEU A 212 -18.91 5.72 -11.43
CA LEU A 212 -18.79 6.19 -10.07
C LEU A 212 -19.31 7.62 -9.97
N GLU A 213 -20.09 7.89 -8.92
CA GLU A 213 -20.54 9.25 -8.56
C GLU A 213 -20.23 9.50 -7.08
N MET A 214 -19.72 10.69 -6.76
CA MET A 214 -19.34 11.11 -5.42
C MET A 214 -20.10 12.36 -5.02
N GLY A 215 -20.64 12.38 -3.81
CA GLY A 215 -21.27 13.56 -3.22
C GLY A 215 -20.56 13.98 -1.93
N TYR A 216 -20.46 15.27 -1.72
CA TYR A 216 -19.77 15.88 -0.59
C TYR A 216 -20.61 16.94 0.08
N ASP A 217 -20.44 17.13 1.37
CA ASP A 217 -20.99 18.26 2.09
C ASP A 217 -20.04 19.47 2.16
N ASN A 218 -20.48 20.50 2.84
CA ASN A 218 -19.72 21.75 3.01
C ASN A 218 -18.46 21.59 3.89
N MET A 219 -18.33 20.48 4.62
CA MET A 219 -17.16 20.14 5.44
C MET A 219 -16.19 19.20 4.70
N HIS A 220 -16.37 19.00 3.40
CA HIS A 220 -15.63 18.10 2.52
C HIS A 220 -15.76 16.61 2.87
N ARG A 221 -16.76 16.24 3.69
CA ARG A 221 -17.02 14.83 4.01
C ARG A 221 -17.80 14.19 2.86
N ILE A 222 -17.51 12.92 2.57
CA ILE A 222 -18.26 12.14 1.59
C ILE A 222 -19.63 11.84 2.17
N VAL A 223 -20.72 12.28 1.53
CA VAL A 223 -22.10 11.98 1.93
C VAL A 223 -22.77 10.94 1.05
N SER A 224 -22.27 10.76 -0.17
CA SER A 224 -22.71 9.68 -1.05
C SER A 224 -21.57 9.15 -1.93
N LYS A 225 -21.60 7.86 -2.20
CA LYS A 225 -20.72 7.20 -3.16
C LYS A 225 -21.51 6.10 -3.85
N LYS A 226 -21.69 6.22 -5.16
CA LYS A 226 -22.44 5.25 -5.97
C LYS A 226 -21.49 4.68 -7.02
N GLN A 227 -21.43 3.37 -7.12
CA GLN A 227 -20.67 2.71 -8.18
C GLN A 227 -21.46 1.54 -8.73
N HIS A 228 -21.57 1.50 -10.04
CA HIS A 228 -22.20 0.42 -10.77
C HIS A 228 -21.23 -0.11 -11.80
N LEU A 229 -21.06 -1.42 -11.82
CA LEU A 229 -20.16 -2.14 -12.69
C LEU A 229 -20.96 -3.21 -13.47
N THR A 230 -20.70 -3.27 -14.76
CA THR A 230 -21.15 -4.36 -15.62
C THR A 230 -19.94 -5.04 -16.21
N GLN A 231 -19.89 -6.37 -16.20
CA GLN A 231 -18.82 -7.15 -16.83
C GLN A 231 -19.40 -8.34 -17.59
N GLN A 232 -18.71 -8.70 -18.68
CA GLN A 232 -19.05 -9.82 -19.55
C GLN A 232 -17.85 -10.73 -19.67
N GLY A 233 -17.99 -11.99 -19.26
CA GLY A 233 -16.97 -13.04 -19.40
C GLY A 233 -15.67 -12.80 -18.62
N VAL A 234 -15.63 -11.89 -17.64
CA VAL A 234 -14.42 -11.56 -16.90
C VAL A 234 -14.18 -12.48 -15.72
N GLN A 235 -15.14 -12.62 -14.81
CA GLN A 235 -15.05 -13.53 -13.66
C GLN A 235 -15.60 -14.93 -13.98
N PHE A 236 -16.66 -15.00 -14.79
CA PHE A 236 -17.29 -16.24 -15.22
C PHE A 236 -17.90 -16.04 -16.61
N ASP A 237 -18.34 -17.13 -17.24
CA ASP A 237 -19.04 -17.07 -18.52
C ASP A 237 -20.44 -16.49 -18.32
N GLY A 238 -20.64 -15.23 -18.73
CA GLY A 238 -21.89 -14.52 -18.61
C GLY A 238 -21.72 -13.05 -18.23
N THR A 239 -22.83 -12.40 -17.97
CA THR A 239 -22.88 -10.98 -17.57
C THR A 239 -23.08 -10.88 -16.06
N LEU A 240 -22.29 -10.03 -15.41
CA LEU A 240 -22.43 -9.69 -14.00
C LEU A 240 -22.72 -8.20 -13.87
N HIS A 241 -23.75 -7.87 -13.10
CA HIS A 241 -24.06 -6.49 -12.67
C HIS A 241 -23.89 -6.40 -11.17
N VAL A 242 -22.89 -5.64 -10.72
CA VAL A 242 -22.62 -5.40 -9.30
C VAL A 242 -22.51 -3.92 -9.05
N GLY A 243 -22.78 -3.50 -7.82
CA GLY A 243 -22.66 -2.10 -7.47
C GLY A 243 -23.12 -1.82 -6.06
N TYR A 244 -23.01 -0.56 -5.69
CA TYR A 244 -23.45 -0.04 -4.41
C TYR A 244 -23.89 1.41 -4.55
N ASP A 245 -24.86 1.82 -3.72
CA ASP A 245 -25.32 3.20 -3.55
C ASP A 245 -25.17 3.55 -2.07
N LEU A 246 -23.97 3.97 -1.67
CA LEU A 246 -23.63 4.26 -0.29
C LEU A 246 -24.07 5.66 0.12
N ALA A 247 -24.80 5.75 1.23
CA ALA A 247 -25.08 6.99 1.95
C ALA A 247 -24.30 6.99 3.27
N TYR A 248 -23.65 8.12 3.58
CA TYR A 248 -22.79 8.29 4.75
C TYR A 248 -23.44 9.24 5.74
N THR A 249 -23.60 8.81 6.97
CA THR A 249 -24.14 9.62 8.06
C THR A 249 -23.06 9.87 9.10
N TYR A 250 -22.90 11.11 9.51
CA TYR A 250 -21.90 11.53 10.49
C TYR A 250 -22.55 11.93 11.82
N GLY A 251 -21.77 11.91 12.89
CA GLY A 251 -22.20 12.38 14.19
C GLY A 251 -22.67 13.84 14.14
N ASN A 252 -23.71 14.13 14.90
CA ASN A 252 -24.35 15.47 14.98
C ASN A 252 -24.03 16.22 16.28
N THR A 253 -23.41 15.55 17.26
CA THR A 253 -23.02 16.13 18.54
C THR A 253 -21.70 16.88 18.45
N GLU A 254 -21.51 17.88 19.29
CA GLU A 254 -20.25 18.61 19.38
C GLU A 254 -19.08 17.68 19.68
N GLY A 255 -17.93 17.90 19.03
CA GLY A 255 -16.75 17.02 19.11
C GLY A 255 -16.83 15.74 18.28
N ARG A 256 -18.01 15.40 17.68
CA ARG A 256 -18.20 14.17 16.90
C ARG A 256 -18.63 14.39 15.45
N LYS A 257 -18.66 15.62 15.00
CA LYS A 257 -19.14 15.99 13.65
C LYS A 257 -18.36 15.36 12.49
N PHE A 258 -17.14 14.92 12.70
CA PHE A 258 -16.31 14.23 11.70
C PHE A 258 -16.31 12.71 11.86
N GLN A 259 -16.91 12.17 12.92
CA GLN A 259 -16.99 10.73 13.11
C GLN A 259 -18.11 10.14 12.24
N LEU A 260 -17.75 9.16 11.42
CA LEU A 260 -18.71 8.41 10.63
C LEU A 260 -19.57 7.56 11.55
N ALA A 261 -20.87 7.77 11.53
CA ALA A 261 -21.80 7.01 12.38
C ALA A 261 -22.37 5.79 11.66
N GLU A 262 -22.70 5.94 10.38
CA GLU A 262 -23.34 4.90 9.59
C GLU A 262 -22.96 5.02 8.13
N VAL A 263 -22.82 3.88 7.45
CA VAL A 263 -22.83 3.77 5.98
C VAL A 263 -23.93 2.81 5.59
N LYS A 264 -24.87 3.28 4.79
CA LYS A 264 -26.00 2.48 4.30
C LYS A 264 -25.88 2.27 2.80
N ASP A 265 -26.00 1.01 2.34
CA ASP A 265 -26.10 0.69 0.93
C ASP A 265 -27.57 0.53 0.51
N ALA A 266 -28.06 1.47 -0.31
CA ALA A 266 -29.43 1.45 -0.79
C ALA A 266 -29.64 0.57 -2.04
N ASN A 267 -28.57 0.09 -2.66
CA ASN A 267 -28.63 -0.69 -3.91
C ASN A 267 -27.66 -1.88 -3.87
N TYR A 268 -27.70 -2.62 -2.78
CA TYR A 268 -26.84 -3.78 -2.62
C TYR A 268 -27.21 -4.90 -3.59
N ARG A 269 -26.19 -5.44 -4.29
CA ARG A 269 -26.31 -6.58 -5.20
C ARG A 269 -25.24 -7.61 -4.85
N THR A 270 -25.56 -8.88 -4.96
CA THR A 270 -24.62 -9.98 -4.75
C THR A 270 -24.25 -10.66 -6.05
N GLU A 271 -23.18 -11.44 -6.05
CA GLU A 271 -22.81 -12.28 -7.20
C GLU A 271 -23.89 -13.33 -7.49
N GLU A 272 -24.60 -13.80 -6.45
CA GLU A 272 -25.69 -14.76 -6.60
C GLU A 272 -26.98 -14.14 -7.12
N ASN A 273 -27.17 -12.84 -6.89
CA ASN A 273 -28.34 -12.08 -7.32
C ASN A 273 -27.94 -10.77 -8.01
N PRO A 274 -27.19 -10.84 -9.14
CA PRO A 274 -26.59 -9.67 -9.76
C PRO A 274 -27.60 -8.69 -10.36
N ASP A 275 -28.81 -9.14 -10.71
CA ASP A 275 -29.85 -8.37 -11.38
C ASP A 275 -30.92 -7.83 -10.42
N SER A 276 -30.83 -8.17 -9.12
CA SER A 276 -31.80 -7.72 -8.12
C SER A 276 -31.16 -6.81 -7.07
N VAL A 277 -31.89 -5.76 -6.71
CA VAL A 277 -31.55 -4.94 -5.54
C VAL A 277 -31.99 -5.69 -4.28
N ALA A 278 -31.08 -5.94 -3.37
CA ALA A 278 -31.41 -6.55 -2.10
C ALA A 278 -32.30 -5.62 -1.27
N LYS A 279 -33.47 -6.11 -0.86
CA LYS A 279 -34.37 -5.37 0.03
C LYS A 279 -33.98 -5.48 1.50
N VAL A 280 -32.71 -5.67 1.78
CA VAL A 280 -32.20 -5.87 3.12
C VAL A 280 -31.44 -4.63 3.55
N ASP A 281 -31.63 -4.22 4.79
CA ASP A 281 -30.86 -3.13 5.39
C ASP A 281 -29.39 -3.56 5.53
N ASN A 282 -28.53 -3.03 4.69
CA ASN A 282 -27.11 -3.28 4.68
C ASN A 282 -26.37 -2.07 5.27
N SER A 283 -26.76 -1.68 6.49
CA SER A 283 -26.14 -0.60 7.23
C SER A 283 -24.91 -1.10 7.98
N HIS A 284 -23.82 -0.35 7.87
CA HIS A 284 -22.63 -0.52 8.69
C HIS A 284 -22.59 0.58 9.74
N ILE A 285 -22.59 0.20 11.02
CA ILE A 285 -22.58 1.13 12.16
C ILE A 285 -21.17 1.20 12.74
N TYR A 286 -20.73 2.40 13.07
CA TYR A 286 -19.39 2.71 13.56
C TYR A 286 -19.46 3.28 14.97
N THR A 287 -18.68 2.74 15.88
CA THR A 287 -18.60 3.21 17.28
C THR A 287 -17.17 3.58 17.63
N TYR A 288 -17.00 4.64 18.39
CA TYR A 288 -15.70 5.20 18.73
C TYR A 288 -15.51 5.30 20.23
N ASP A 289 -14.26 5.22 20.69
CA ASP A 289 -13.88 5.51 22.07
C ASP A 289 -13.86 7.03 22.36
N ALA A 290 -13.46 7.39 23.58
CA ALA A 290 -13.38 8.80 24.00
C ALA A 290 -12.28 9.59 23.26
N ASN A 291 -11.25 8.92 22.75
CA ASN A 291 -10.16 9.53 21.97
C ASN A 291 -10.51 9.69 20.47
N GLY A 292 -11.65 9.13 20.05
CA GLY A 292 -12.05 9.15 18.63
C GLY A 292 -11.56 7.97 17.83
N ASN A 293 -10.96 6.96 18.43
CA ASN A 293 -10.58 5.73 17.75
C ASN A 293 -11.78 4.85 17.47
N LEU A 294 -11.83 4.26 16.29
CA LEU A 294 -12.87 3.30 15.92
C LEU A 294 -12.73 2.01 16.73
N VAL A 295 -13.72 1.64 17.52
CA VAL A 295 -13.67 0.43 18.37
C VAL A 295 -14.59 -0.68 17.90
N TYR A 296 -15.59 -0.35 17.09
CA TYR A 296 -16.57 -1.32 16.61
C TYR A 296 -17.09 -0.97 15.22
N VAL A 297 -17.21 -1.97 14.37
CA VAL A 297 -17.90 -1.89 13.07
C VAL A 297 -18.80 -3.11 12.96
N ASN A 298 -20.05 -2.88 12.61
CA ASN A 298 -20.92 -3.95 12.12
C ASN A 298 -20.63 -4.15 10.63
N THR A 299 -20.17 -5.35 10.24
CA THR A 299 -19.83 -5.69 8.86
C THR A 299 -20.83 -6.65 8.23
N GLY A 300 -22.10 -6.59 8.62
CA GLY A 300 -23.15 -7.49 8.17
C GLY A 300 -23.08 -7.84 6.68
N ARG A 301 -23.23 -9.13 6.35
CA ARG A 301 -23.34 -9.65 4.99
C ARG A 301 -24.71 -10.25 4.77
N ILE A 302 -25.22 -10.11 3.56
CA ILE A 302 -26.46 -10.73 3.12
C ILE A 302 -26.09 -12.07 2.48
N LYS A 303 -26.75 -13.16 2.95
CA LYS A 303 -26.62 -14.51 2.38
C LYS A 303 -27.39 -14.61 1.06
N GLN A 304 -27.13 -15.70 0.32
CA GLN A 304 -27.82 -16.05 -0.92
C GLN A 304 -29.35 -16.10 -0.80
N ASP A 305 -29.86 -16.48 0.36
CA ASP A 305 -31.30 -16.51 0.67
C ASP A 305 -31.90 -15.15 1.03
N GLY A 306 -31.10 -14.10 1.00
CA GLY A 306 -31.46 -12.73 1.38
C GLY A 306 -31.46 -12.48 2.88
N ALA A 307 -31.08 -13.47 3.71
CA ALA A 307 -30.98 -13.30 5.14
C ALA A 307 -29.65 -12.66 5.54
N LEU A 308 -29.66 -11.88 6.63
CA LEU A 308 -28.41 -11.34 7.19
C LEU A 308 -27.55 -12.49 7.73
N ASP A 309 -26.27 -12.52 7.35
CA ASP A 309 -25.33 -13.47 7.92
C ASP A 309 -24.97 -13.03 9.35
N SER A 310 -25.58 -13.69 10.33
CA SER A 310 -25.34 -13.40 11.74
C SER A 310 -23.91 -13.70 12.21
N THR A 311 -23.13 -14.46 11.43
CA THR A 311 -21.76 -14.85 11.80
C THR A 311 -20.71 -13.90 11.25
N ALA A 312 -21.05 -13.06 10.27
CA ALA A 312 -20.10 -12.17 9.59
C ALA A 312 -20.10 -10.72 10.10
N ALA A 313 -20.79 -10.46 11.22
CA ALA A 313 -21.33 -9.14 11.46
C ALA A 313 -20.48 -8.17 12.28
N GLU A 314 -19.35 -8.58 12.85
CA GLU A 314 -18.66 -7.74 13.81
C GLU A 314 -17.15 -7.64 13.57
N ARG A 315 -16.66 -6.41 13.66
CA ARG A 315 -15.23 -6.12 13.84
C ARG A 315 -15.05 -5.30 15.11
N LYS A 316 -14.24 -5.79 16.03
CA LYS A 316 -13.87 -5.10 17.27
C LYS A 316 -12.40 -4.69 17.19
N LEU A 317 -12.10 -3.49 17.62
CA LEU A 317 -10.77 -2.90 17.54
C LEU A 317 -10.33 -2.43 18.93
N ARG A 318 -9.06 -2.63 19.27
CA ARG A 318 -8.45 -2.15 20.51
C ARG A 318 -7.25 -1.28 20.21
N TRP A 319 -7.10 -0.21 20.98
CA TRP A 319 -6.09 0.80 20.81
C TRP A 319 -5.30 0.99 22.10
N ASP A 320 -4.07 1.44 21.98
CA ASP A 320 -3.26 1.85 23.12
C ASP A 320 -3.41 3.35 23.42
N GLU A 321 -2.65 3.84 24.41
CA GLU A 321 -2.68 5.22 24.85
C GLU A 321 -2.12 6.20 23.80
N GLU A 322 -1.41 5.72 22.78
CA GLU A 322 -0.88 6.49 21.66
C GLU A 322 -1.77 6.39 20.41
N ASN A 323 -2.99 5.84 20.57
CA ASN A 323 -3.95 5.63 19.49
C ASN A 323 -3.43 4.71 18.38
N ARG A 324 -2.61 3.70 18.72
CA ARG A 324 -2.17 2.65 17.80
C ARG A 324 -3.03 1.40 17.98
N LEU A 325 -3.40 0.76 16.86
CA LEU A 325 -4.24 -0.43 16.87
C LEU A 325 -3.47 -1.63 17.45
N THR A 326 -3.88 -2.13 18.63
CA THR A 326 -3.22 -3.27 19.29
C THR A 326 -3.88 -4.61 19.01
N ALA A 327 -5.17 -4.62 18.69
CA ALA A 327 -5.87 -5.84 18.28
C ALA A 327 -7.05 -5.54 17.36
N SER A 328 -7.33 -6.47 16.46
CA SER A 328 -8.59 -6.57 15.73
C SER A 328 -9.20 -7.96 15.94
N ASP A 329 -10.50 -8.00 16.12
CA ASP A 329 -11.29 -9.23 16.19
C ASP A 329 -12.35 -9.18 15.09
N ASP A 330 -12.19 -10.03 14.08
CA ASP A 330 -13.12 -10.20 12.99
C ASP A 330 -13.88 -11.52 13.21
N ASN A 331 -15.00 -11.49 13.92
CA ASN A 331 -15.81 -12.68 14.24
C ASN A 331 -15.02 -13.81 14.92
N GLY A 332 -14.18 -13.51 15.89
CA GLY A 332 -13.36 -14.49 16.59
C GLY A 332 -12.00 -14.76 15.90
N PHE A 333 -11.75 -14.23 14.73
CA PHE A 333 -10.40 -14.22 14.15
C PHE A 333 -9.61 -13.04 14.70
N VAL A 334 -8.84 -13.30 15.75
CA VAL A 334 -8.08 -12.27 16.46
C VAL A 334 -6.71 -12.08 15.84
N THR A 335 -6.39 -10.82 15.54
CA THR A 335 -5.06 -10.38 15.14
C THR A 335 -4.53 -9.37 16.15
N ASN A 336 -3.29 -9.55 16.58
CA ASN A 336 -2.61 -8.64 17.50
C ASN A 336 -1.45 -7.93 16.82
N TYR A 337 -1.19 -6.70 17.26
CA TYR A 337 -0.18 -5.82 16.70
C TYR A 337 0.70 -5.24 17.80
N TRP A 338 2.00 -5.16 17.53
CA TRP A 338 2.98 -4.52 18.41
C TRP A 338 3.76 -3.48 17.63
N TYR A 339 4.16 -2.45 18.34
CA TYR A 339 4.82 -1.28 17.77
C TYR A 339 6.14 -1.02 18.48
N ASP A 340 7.06 -0.41 17.75
CA ASP A 340 8.28 0.15 18.32
C ASP A 340 8.04 1.57 18.87
N ALA A 341 9.11 2.19 19.39
CA ALA A 341 9.07 3.53 19.96
C ALA A 341 8.81 4.65 18.93
N ASP A 342 8.97 4.38 17.62
CA ASP A 342 8.64 5.33 16.56
C ASP A 342 7.18 5.18 16.08
N GLY A 343 6.45 4.19 16.64
CA GLY A 343 5.08 3.89 16.24
C GLY A 343 5.00 2.96 15.02
N GLU A 344 6.12 2.42 14.55
CA GLU A 344 6.15 1.46 13.45
C GLU A 344 5.77 0.06 13.95
N ARG A 345 4.93 -0.64 13.20
CA ARG A 345 4.50 -1.98 13.56
C ARG A 345 5.65 -2.97 13.39
N THR A 346 6.03 -3.65 14.45
CA THR A 346 7.15 -4.62 14.47
C THR A 346 6.69 -6.06 14.45
N VAL A 347 5.53 -6.36 15.03
CA VAL A 347 4.98 -7.72 15.09
C VAL A 347 3.49 -7.69 14.79
N LYS A 348 3.06 -8.66 14.01
CA LYS A 348 1.65 -9.02 13.83
C LYS A 348 1.52 -10.51 14.10
N THR A 349 0.56 -10.92 14.94
CA THR A 349 0.22 -12.32 15.14
C THR A 349 -1.25 -12.58 14.81
N SER A 350 -1.55 -13.75 14.29
CA SER A 350 -2.91 -14.20 13.99
C SER A 350 -2.98 -15.73 14.13
N GLY A 351 -4.16 -16.32 13.93
CA GLY A 351 -4.32 -17.77 13.87
C GLY A 351 -3.51 -18.45 12.77
N GLU A 352 -3.07 -17.70 11.75
CA GLU A 352 -2.24 -18.21 10.64
C GLU A 352 -0.72 -18.15 10.93
N GLY A 353 -0.30 -17.56 12.04
CA GLY A 353 1.11 -17.41 12.40
C GLY A 353 1.52 -15.98 12.71
N GLU A 354 2.82 -15.73 12.62
CA GLU A 354 3.43 -14.47 13.00
C GLU A 354 4.11 -13.81 11.81
N GLN A 355 4.00 -12.51 11.73
CA GLN A 355 4.72 -11.68 10.78
C GLN A 355 5.55 -10.66 11.54
N LEU A 356 6.85 -10.61 11.24
CA LEU A 356 7.82 -9.73 11.86
C LEU A 356 8.26 -8.65 10.87
N TYR A 357 8.33 -7.42 11.34
CA TYR A 357 8.79 -6.27 10.57
C TYR A 357 10.09 -5.76 11.21
N VAL A 358 11.19 -5.92 10.51
CA VAL A 358 12.53 -5.56 11.02
C VAL A 358 12.81 -4.09 10.74
N ASN A 359 12.52 -3.66 9.54
CA ASN A 359 12.60 -2.28 9.07
C ASN A 359 11.74 -2.14 7.80
N SER A 360 11.76 -0.97 7.15
CA SER A 360 11.02 -0.71 5.91
C SER A 360 11.41 -1.63 4.75
N GLU A 361 12.60 -2.19 4.78
CA GLU A 361 13.15 -3.00 3.68
C GLU A 361 13.07 -4.51 3.93
N PHE A 362 12.79 -4.94 5.16
CA PHE A 362 12.79 -6.37 5.51
C PHE A 362 11.67 -6.74 6.47
N ALA A 363 10.84 -7.68 6.05
CA ALA A 363 9.83 -8.33 6.88
C ALA A 363 9.87 -9.85 6.69
N GLY A 364 9.49 -10.60 7.70
CA GLY A 364 9.46 -12.05 7.66
C GLY A 364 8.28 -12.63 8.42
N GLY A 365 7.93 -13.89 8.12
CA GLY A 365 6.90 -14.65 8.82
C GLY A 365 7.50 -15.87 9.51
N ARG A 366 7.00 -16.20 10.69
CA ARG A 366 7.31 -17.43 11.39
C ARG A 366 6.07 -18.32 11.43
N THR A 367 6.07 -19.26 10.51
CA THR A 367 5.24 -20.46 10.54
C THR A 367 6.21 -21.65 10.52
N ASN A 368 5.74 -22.86 10.27
CA ASN A 368 6.62 -24.04 10.10
C ASN A 368 7.70 -23.86 9.00
N THR A 369 7.56 -22.86 8.15
CA THR A 369 8.55 -22.43 7.15
C THR A 369 8.70 -20.91 7.23
N ALA A 370 9.89 -20.43 7.58
CA ALA A 370 10.17 -18.99 7.55
C ALA A 370 10.12 -18.48 6.10
N LYS A 371 9.30 -17.47 5.86
CA LYS A 371 9.25 -16.74 4.60
C LYS A 371 9.74 -15.32 4.87
N PHE A 372 10.60 -14.80 4.01
CA PHE A 372 11.13 -13.45 4.09
C PHE A 372 10.72 -12.66 2.86
N SER A 373 10.43 -11.37 3.06
CA SER A 373 10.20 -10.41 2.00
C SER A 373 11.25 -9.33 2.09
N LEU A 374 11.99 -9.12 0.98
CA LEU A 374 12.92 -8.02 0.83
C LEU A 374 12.26 -6.96 -0.05
N TYR A 375 12.32 -5.73 0.41
CA TYR A 375 11.85 -4.58 -0.36
C TYR A 375 13.07 -3.83 -0.87
N VAL A 376 13.31 -3.94 -2.17
CA VAL A 376 14.39 -3.21 -2.86
C VAL A 376 13.76 -2.01 -3.53
N SER A 377 14.00 -0.84 -2.97
CA SER A 377 13.50 0.41 -3.55
C SER A 377 14.53 0.93 -4.57
N PRO A 378 14.15 1.09 -5.84
CA PRO A 378 15.00 1.72 -6.85
C PRO A 378 14.90 3.26 -6.85
N TYR A 379 14.33 3.85 -5.78
CA TYR A 379 14.09 5.30 -5.72
C TYR A 379 14.30 5.86 -4.32
#